data_564299de7bc9041cc952cbbbf07f662a
#
_entry.id   564299de7bc9041cc952cbbbf07f662a
#
_cell.length_a   1.000
_cell.length_b   1.000
_cell.length_c   1.000
_cell.angle_alpha   90.00
_cell.angle_beta   90.00
_cell.angle_gamma   90.00
#
_symmetry.space_group_name_H-M   'P 1'
#
loop_
_entity.id
_entity.type
_entity.pdbx_description
1 polymer ?
#
loop_
_entity_poly.entity_id
_entity_poly.type
_entity_poly.pdbx_seq_one_letter_code
_entity_poly.pdbx_strand_id
1 'polypeptide(L)'
;MSYTVKFREDALKEWQKLDKAIQQQFAKKLKKCCENPHITSAKLRGIKDCYKIKLRTSGFRLVYQVIDDTLVIVVVAVGKRERSEVYNLASERFR
;
A
#
# COMPACT_ATOMS: atom_id res chain seq x y z
N MET A 1 -6.69 -10.46 15.64
CA MET A 1 -5.34 -9.89 15.84
C MET A 1 -5.11 -8.80 14.81
N SER A 2 -4.55 -7.70 15.25
CA SER A 2 -4.31 -6.55 14.36
C SER A 2 -2.86 -6.51 13.89
N TYR A 3 -2.67 -6.13 12.62
CA TYR A 3 -1.35 -5.87 12.07
C TYR A 3 -0.95 -4.43 12.36
N THR A 4 0.35 -4.16 12.37
CA THR A 4 0.91 -2.81 12.54
C THR A 4 1.38 -2.30 11.20
N VAL A 5 1.05 -1.03 10.88
CA VAL A 5 1.47 -0.41 9.63
C VAL A 5 2.86 0.20 9.79
N LYS A 6 3.76 -0.14 8.86
CA LYS A 6 5.07 0.49 8.74
C LYS A 6 5.27 0.93 7.30
N PHE A 7 6.21 1.83 7.08
CA PHE A 7 6.51 2.36 5.74
C PHE A 7 7.96 2.08 5.40
N ARG A 8 8.20 1.69 4.14
CA ARG A 8 9.55 1.78 3.59
C ARG A 8 9.94 3.26 3.55
N GLU A 9 11.22 3.54 3.65
CA GLU A 9 11.72 4.92 3.68
C GLU A 9 11.28 5.72 2.45
N ASP A 10 11.41 5.15 1.27
CA ASP A 10 11.01 5.80 0.02
C ASP A 10 9.48 5.96 -0.08
N ALA A 11 8.73 4.98 0.40
CA ALA A 11 7.26 5.07 0.44
C ALA A 11 6.79 6.15 1.42
N LEU A 12 7.50 6.31 2.53
CA LEU A 12 7.17 7.35 3.50
C LEU A 12 7.32 8.74 2.89
N LYS A 13 8.37 8.95 2.09
CA LYS A 13 8.56 10.21 1.38
C LYS A 13 7.41 10.50 0.40
N GLU A 14 6.95 9.48 -0.29
CA GLU A 14 5.81 9.61 -1.20
C GLU A 14 4.52 9.93 -0.43
N TRP A 15 4.33 9.29 0.71
CA TRP A 15 3.20 9.53 1.59
C TRP A 15 3.16 10.97 2.08
N GLN A 16 4.31 11.50 2.48
CA GLN A 16 4.42 12.86 3.01
C GLN A 16 4.08 13.93 1.98
N LYS A 17 4.19 13.61 0.70
CA LYS A 17 3.82 14.52 -0.40
C LYS A 17 2.32 14.55 -0.69
N LEU A 18 1.55 13.63 -0.14
CA LEU A 18 0.12 13.56 -0.37
C LEU A 18 -0.62 14.65 0.39
N ASP A 19 -1.72 15.15 -0.20
CA ASP A 19 -2.65 16.01 0.52
C ASP A 19 -3.18 15.29 1.75
N LYS A 20 -3.47 16.05 2.80
CA LYS A 20 -4.01 15.52 4.05
C LYS A 20 -5.26 14.68 3.82
N ALA A 21 -6.16 15.13 2.95
CA ALA A 21 -7.39 14.41 2.63
C ALA A 21 -7.09 13.03 2.05
N ILE A 22 -6.10 12.94 1.16
CA ILE A 22 -5.69 11.68 0.55
C ILE A 22 -5.06 10.77 1.59
N GLN A 23 -4.20 11.31 2.45
CA GLN A 23 -3.59 10.56 3.54
C GLN A 23 -4.66 9.96 4.46
N GLN A 24 -5.67 10.75 4.81
CA GLN A 24 -6.75 10.28 5.68
C GLN A 24 -7.56 9.17 5.04
N GLN A 25 -7.82 9.25 3.75
CA GLN A 25 -8.54 8.21 3.02
C GLN A 25 -7.75 6.89 3.03
N PHE A 26 -6.46 6.95 2.75
CA PHE A 26 -5.60 5.76 2.81
C PHE A 26 -5.47 5.23 4.24
N ALA A 27 -5.30 6.10 5.22
CA ALA A 27 -5.18 5.70 6.62
C ALA A 27 -6.41 4.93 7.07
N LYS A 28 -7.60 5.39 6.68
CA LYS A 28 -8.85 4.72 7.01
C LYS A 28 -8.91 3.31 6.41
N LYS A 29 -8.49 3.18 5.15
CA LYS A 29 -8.45 1.88 4.48
C LYS A 29 -7.38 0.96 5.04
N LEU A 30 -6.21 1.51 5.37
CA LEU A 30 -5.13 0.74 6.01
C LEU A 30 -5.56 0.21 7.37
N LYS A 31 -6.30 1.00 8.13
CA LYS A 31 -6.82 0.56 9.42
C LYS A 31 -7.70 -0.68 9.27
N LYS A 32 -8.55 -0.71 8.25
CA LYS A 32 -9.36 -1.89 7.95
C LYS A 32 -8.47 -3.07 7.52
N CYS A 33 -7.42 -2.82 6.75
CA CYS A 33 -6.50 -3.86 6.34
C CYS A 33 -5.75 -4.47 7.51
N CYS A 34 -5.55 -3.73 8.59
CA CYS A 34 -4.90 -4.26 9.79
C CYS A 34 -5.71 -5.39 10.42
N GLU A 35 -7.02 -5.41 10.24
CA GLU A 35 -7.86 -6.49 10.74
C GLU A 35 -7.83 -7.70 9.81
N ASN A 36 -7.75 -7.47 8.50
CA ASN A 36 -7.70 -8.53 7.50
C ASN A 36 -6.95 -8.06 6.26
N PRO A 37 -5.62 -8.21 6.24
CA PRO A 37 -4.80 -7.69 5.14
C PRO A 37 -4.80 -8.55 3.88
N HIS A 38 -5.22 -9.82 3.98
CA HIS A 38 -5.17 -10.74 2.85
C HIS A 38 -6.45 -10.64 2.00
N ILE A 39 -6.61 -9.53 1.29
CA ILE A 39 -7.78 -9.30 0.45
C ILE A 39 -7.50 -9.86 -0.95
N THR A 40 -8.04 -11.03 -1.24
CA THR A 40 -7.77 -11.76 -2.48
C THR A 40 -7.98 -10.92 -3.74
N SER A 41 -9.07 -10.15 -3.78
CA SER A 41 -9.39 -9.31 -4.95
C SER A 41 -8.40 -8.16 -5.17
N ALA A 42 -7.61 -7.83 -4.16
CA ALA A 42 -6.64 -6.74 -4.23
C ALA A 42 -5.20 -7.24 -4.40
N LYS A 43 -4.99 -8.55 -4.47
CA LYS A 43 -3.66 -9.13 -4.55
C LYS A 43 -2.99 -8.80 -5.89
N LEU A 44 -1.72 -8.42 -5.83
CA LEU A 44 -0.92 -8.15 -7.01
C LEU A 44 -0.26 -9.42 -7.53
N ARG A 45 -0.20 -9.55 -8.86
CA ARG A 45 0.50 -10.65 -9.51
C ARG A 45 1.99 -10.32 -9.61
N GLY A 46 2.82 -11.32 -9.47
CA GLY A 46 4.25 -11.19 -9.64
C GLY A 46 5.01 -10.63 -8.47
N ILE A 47 4.33 -10.18 -7.43
CA ILE A 47 4.95 -9.70 -6.20
C ILE A 47 4.32 -10.46 -5.05
N LYS A 48 5.14 -11.20 -4.31
CA LYS A 48 4.66 -12.06 -3.24
C LYS A 48 4.09 -11.23 -2.08
N ASP A 49 2.92 -11.62 -1.61
CA ASP A 49 2.26 -11.06 -0.42
C ASP A 49 1.96 -9.56 -0.53
N CYS A 50 1.84 -9.04 -1.73
CA CYS A 50 1.53 -7.62 -1.96
C CYS A 50 0.10 -7.43 -2.43
N TYR A 51 -0.48 -6.34 -1.95
CA TYR A 51 -1.86 -5.96 -2.22
C TYR A 51 -1.95 -4.47 -2.53
N LYS A 52 -3.03 -4.07 -3.19
CA LYS A 52 -3.22 -2.68 -3.58
C LYS A 52 -4.43 -2.08 -2.89
N ILE A 53 -4.37 -0.77 -2.66
CA ILE A 53 -5.52 0.04 -2.24
C ILE A 53 -5.70 1.10 -3.30
N LYS A 54 -6.91 1.23 -3.83
CA LYS A 54 -7.26 2.23 -4.84
C LYS A 54 -8.16 3.30 -4.23
N LEU A 55 -7.87 4.56 -4.54
CA LEU A 55 -8.79 5.66 -4.30
C LEU A 55 -9.38 6.04 -5.65
N ARG A 56 -10.61 5.62 -5.90
CA ARG A 56 -11.23 5.74 -7.23
C ARG A 56 -11.33 7.18 -7.72
N THR A 57 -11.76 8.08 -6.86
CA THR A 57 -12.02 9.47 -7.23
C THR A 57 -10.74 10.22 -7.57
N SER A 58 -9.70 10.06 -6.76
CA SER A 58 -8.44 10.79 -6.94
C SER A 58 -7.46 10.08 -7.87
N GLY A 59 -7.65 8.79 -8.10
CA GLY A 59 -6.73 7.97 -8.89
C GLY A 59 -5.47 7.58 -8.17
N PHE A 60 -5.32 7.89 -6.90
CA PHE A 60 -4.15 7.46 -6.12
C PHE A 60 -4.23 5.98 -5.79
N ARG A 61 -3.07 5.36 -5.69
CA ARG A 61 -2.93 3.95 -5.37
C ARG A 61 -1.80 3.75 -4.38
N LEU A 62 -1.96 2.71 -3.55
CA LEU A 62 -0.97 2.34 -2.55
C LEU A 62 -0.75 0.83 -2.64
N VAL A 63 0.51 0.41 -2.55
CA VAL A 63 0.87 -1.01 -2.50
C VAL A 63 1.43 -1.31 -1.12
N TYR A 64 0.95 -2.38 -0.49
CA TYR A 64 1.49 -2.84 0.78
C TYR A 64 1.84 -4.32 0.72
N GLN A 65 2.81 -4.72 1.53
CA GLN A 65 3.22 -6.11 1.70
C GLN A 65 2.80 -6.59 3.08
N VAL A 66 2.28 -7.81 3.15
CA VAL A 66 1.90 -8.42 4.42
C VAL A 66 3.03 -9.33 4.90
N ILE A 67 3.46 -9.11 6.14
CA ILE A 67 4.48 -9.94 6.79
C ILE A 67 3.81 -10.61 7.98
N ASP A 68 3.38 -11.86 7.80
CA ASP A 68 2.58 -12.55 8.79
C ASP A 68 3.37 -12.88 10.06
N ASP A 69 4.65 -13.22 9.92
CA ASP A 69 5.47 -13.62 11.07
C ASP A 69 5.53 -12.54 12.15
N THR A 70 5.55 -11.29 11.74
CA THR A 70 5.67 -10.16 12.66
C THR A 70 4.38 -9.35 12.79
N LEU A 71 3.32 -9.75 12.08
CA LEU A 71 2.04 -9.07 12.03
C LEU A 71 2.21 -7.60 11.60
N VAL A 72 2.94 -7.40 10.51
CA VAL A 72 3.24 -6.07 9.98
C VAL A 72 2.73 -5.93 8.55
N ILE A 73 2.18 -4.77 8.24
CA ILE A 73 1.88 -4.34 6.88
C ILE A 73 2.89 -3.26 6.53
N VAL A 74 3.70 -3.49 5.50
CA VAL A 74 4.70 -2.52 5.06
C VAL A 74 4.18 -1.81 3.81
N VAL A 75 4.04 -0.49 3.87
CA VAL A 75 3.71 0.30 2.68
C VAL A 75 4.94 0.38 1.80
N VAL A 76 4.83 -0.12 0.57
CA VAL A 76 5.94 -0.26 -0.36
C VAL A 76 6.01 0.88 -1.36
N ALA A 77 4.86 1.36 -1.82
CA ALA A 77 4.80 2.41 -2.81
C ALA A 77 3.46 3.14 -2.74
N VAL A 78 3.47 4.43 -2.99
CA VAL A 78 2.27 5.27 -3.06
C VAL A 78 2.42 6.23 -4.23
N GLY A 79 1.36 6.36 -5.02
CA GLY A 79 1.41 7.31 -6.12
C GLY A 79 0.10 7.38 -6.88
N LYS A 80 0.05 8.33 -7.81
CA LYS A 80 -1.10 8.49 -8.67
C LYS A 80 -1.03 7.47 -9.80
N ARG A 81 -2.19 6.96 -10.21
CA ARG A 81 -2.23 6.01 -11.30
C ARG A 81 -1.89 6.70 -12.62
N GLU A 82 -0.74 6.33 -13.19
CA GLU A 82 -0.40 6.65 -14.56
C GLU A 82 0.32 5.43 -15.11
N ARG A 83 -0.35 4.67 -16.00
CA ARG A 83 0.22 3.52 -16.67
C ARG A 83 0.83 2.46 -15.72
N SER A 84 0.19 2.25 -14.59
CA SER A 84 0.64 1.26 -13.61
C SER A 84 2.01 1.56 -12.98
N GLU A 85 2.43 2.82 -12.95
CA GLU A 85 3.74 3.19 -12.40
C GLU A 85 3.94 2.75 -10.96
N VAL A 86 2.90 2.89 -10.13
CA VAL A 86 2.99 2.49 -8.71
C VAL A 86 3.29 1.01 -8.58
N TYR A 87 2.68 0.19 -9.41
CA TYR A 87 2.90 -1.26 -9.37
C TYR A 87 4.28 -1.64 -9.86
N ASN A 88 4.77 -0.98 -10.90
CA ASN A 88 6.12 -1.19 -11.40
C ASN A 88 7.15 -0.77 -10.37
N LEU A 89 6.92 0.37 -9.72
CA LEU A 89 7.79 0.87 -8.66
C LEU A 89 7.85 -0.12 -7.49
N ALA A 90 6.70 -0.66 -7.08
CA ALA A 90 6.64 -1.66 -6.02
C ALA A 90 7.45 -2.89 -6.40
N SER A 91 7.30 -3.37 -7.64
CA SER A 91 8.04 -4.53 -8.13
C SER A 91 9.55 -4.28 -8.09
N GLU A 92 10.00 -3.09 -8.52
CA GLU A 92 11.41 -2.74 -8.50
C GLU A 92 12.00 -2.73 -7.09
N ARG A 93 11.22 -2.32 -6.10
CA ARG A 93 11.67 -2.23 -4.72
C ARG A 93 11.92 -3.59 -4.07
N PHE A 94 11.50 -4.67 -4.72
CA PHE A 94 11.74 -6.03 -4.24
C PHE A 94 12.87 -6.74 -4.98
N ARG A 95 13.54 -6.06 -5.87
CA ARG A 95 14.69 -6.63 -6.58
C ARG A 95 15.97 -6.51 -5.77
#